data_6d923b594111b1b441d764f8af9aa65c
#
_entry.id   6d923b594111b1b441d764f8af9aa65c
#
_cell.length_a   1.000
_cell.length_b   1.000
_cell.length_c   1.000
_cell.angle_alpha   90.00
_cell.angle_beta   90.00
_cell.angle_gamma   90.00
#
_symmetry.space_group_name_H-M   'P 1'
#
loop_
_entity.id
_entity.type
_entity.pdbx_description
1 polymer ?
#
loop_
_entity_poly.entity_id
_entity_poly.type
_entity_poly.pdbx_seq_one_letter_code
_entity_poly.pdbx_strand_id
1 'polypeptide(L)'
;ILDSNEEKEALINRTSTQKKLSPYYVNAKPDDIWRPITERIQPPVEFWLKCFMNAQFIITDSFHACVFSILFHKEFVVVGNQKRGLSRMKELLQDFRMEDRLIDEANISDFDISSLHLIDYTLVDKILNERRRYSLNWLMNSLNDKNE
;
A
#
# COMPACT_ATOMS: atom_id res chain seq x y z
N ILE A 1 4.18 -7.10 2.53
CA ILE A 1 5.17 -6.69 3.55
C ILE A 1 6.56 -6.98 3.01
N LEU A 2 7.46 -6.01 3.06
CA LEU A 2 8.85 -6.14 2.60
C LEU A 2 9.76 -6.69 3.71
N ASP A 3 9.62 -6.13 4.91
CA ASP A 3 10.42 -6.51 6.07
C ASP A 3 9.50 -7.20 7.10
N SER A 4 9.41 -8.54 7.05
CA SER A 4 8.57 -9.31 7.97
C SER A 4 9.22 -9.40 9.35
N ASN A 5 8.40 -9.31 10.39
CA ASN A 5 8.74 -9.59 11.79
C ASN A 5 7.53 -10.21 12.50
N GLU A 6 7.70 -10.64 13.75
CA GLU A 6 6.66 -11.32 14.52
C GLU A 6 5.40 -10.45 14.70
N GLU A 7 5.55 -9.14 14.94
CA GLU A 7 4.43 -8.22 15.13
C GLU A 7 3.61 -8.03 13.85
N LYS A 8 4.27 -7.91 12.70
CA LYS A 8 3.60 -7.81 11.39
C LYS A 8 2.88 -9.11 11.03
N GLU A 9 3.48 -10.26 11.31
CA GLU A 9 2.82 -11.55 11.11
C GLU A 9 1.61 -11.71 12.05
N ALA A 10 1.71 -11.26 13.30
CA ALA A 10 0.58 -11.23 14.23
C ALA A 10 -0.56 -10.32 13.72
N LEU A 11 -0.23 -9.15 13.17
CA LEU A 11 -1.20 -8.25 12.53
C LEU A 11 -1.91 -8.95 11.36
N ILE A 12 -1.17 -9.63 10.48
CA ILE A 12 -1.73 -10.36 9.33
C ILE A 12 -2.69 -11.44 9.82
N ASN A 13 -2.31 -12.23 10.82
CA ASN A 13 -3.13 -13.31 11.37
C ASN A 13 -4.41 -12.79 12.05
N ARG A 14 -4.32 -11.71 12.82
CA ARG A 14 -5.51 -11.05 13.42
C ARG A 14 -6.44 -10.53 12.34
N THR A 15 -5.91 -9.83 11.34
CA THR A 15 -6.70 -9.30 10.21
C THR A 15 -7.38 -10.41 9.44
N SER A 16 -6.65 -11.49 9.15
CA SER A 16 -7.16 -12.68 8.46
C SER A 16 -8.38 -13.26 9.20
N THR A 17 -8.27 -13.41 10.51
CA THR A 17 -9.34 -13.94 11.35
C THR A 17 -10.55 -12.98 11.40
N GLN A 18 -10.32 -11.71 11.65
CA GLN A 18 -11.37 -10.70 11.78
C GLN A 18 -12.15 -10.49 10.48
N LYS A 19 -11.44 -10.44 9.36
CA LYS A 19 -12.05 -10.22 8.03
C LYS A 19 -12.46 -11.52 7.33
N LYS A 20 -12.16 -12.69 7.92
CA LYS A 20 -12.39 -14.02 7.31
C LYS A 20 -11.74 -14.15 5.92
N LEU A 21 -10.51 -13.66 5.81
CA LEU A 21 -9.72 -13.68 4.58
C LEU A 21 -8.51 -14.59 4.73
N SER A 22 -8.07 -15.21 3.65
CA SER A 22 -6.81 -15.98 3.63
C SER A 22 -5.67 -15.07 3.20
N PRO A 23 -4.56 -14.98 3.97
CA PRO A 23 -3.42 -14.16 3.60
C PRO A 23 -2.71 -14.73 2.36
N TYR A 24 -2.29 -13.84 1.47
CA TYR A 24 -1.48 -14.16 0.30
C TYR A 24 -0.25 -13.26 0.25
N TYR A 25 0.94 -13.87 0.18
CA TYR A 25 2.22 -13.17 0.15
C TYR A 25 2.70 -13.06 -1.29
N VAL A 26 2.85 -11.81 -1.77
CA VAL A 26 3.24 -11.55 -3.17
C VAL A 26 4.76 -11.52 -3.36
N ASN A 27 5.51 -11.23 -2.30
CA ASN A 27 6.97 -11.15 -2.39
C ASN A 27 7.59 -12.54 -2.39
N ALA A 28 8.55 -12.75 -3.29
CA ALA A 28 9.39 -13.94 -3.28
C ALA A 28 10.21 -14.05 -1.99
N LYS A 29 10.42 -15.27 -1.54
CA LYS A 29 11.32 -15.60 -0.43
C LYS A 29 12.53 -16.43 -0.96
N PRO A 30 13.47 -15.80 -1.67
CA PRO A 30 14.54 -16.51 -2.39
C PRO A 30 15.46 -17.28 -1.46
N ASP A 31 15.65 -16.80 -0.23
CA ASP A 31 16.56 -17.39 0.75
C ASP A 31 15.97 -18.60 1.49
N ASP A 32 14.66 -18.81 1.39
CA ASP A 32 13.99 -19.95 2.00
C ASP A 32 14.03 -21.16 1.06
N ILE A 33 15.14 -21.93 1.14
CA ILE A 33 15.40 -23.09 0.28
C ILE A 33 14.38 -24.22 0.43
N TRP A 34 13.61 -24.24 1.53
CA TRP A 34 12.60 -25.27 1.82
C TRP A 34 11.26 -24.97 1.15
N ARG A 35 11.06 -23.76 0.61
CA ARG A 35 9.85 -23.41 -0.12
C ARG A 35 9.89 -23.88 -1.57
N PRO A 36 8.72 -24.13 -2.18
CA PRO A 36 8.63 -24.40 -3.62
C PRO A 36 9.31 -23.30 -4.44
N ILE A 37 9.93 -23.66 -5.54
CA ILE A 37 10.65 -22.73 -6.41
C ILE A 37 9.75 -21.57 -6.90
N THR A 38 8.47 -21.84 -7.07
CA THR A 38 7.45 -20.86 -7.46
C THR A 38 7.26 -19.73 -6.43
N GLU A 39 7.56 -19.98 -5.15
CA GLU A 39 7.49 -18.99 -4.08
C GLU A 39 8.84 -18.29 -3.85
N ARG A 40 9.90 -18.79 -4.47
CA ARG A 40 11.27 -18.26 -4.36
C ARG A 40 11.63 -17.32 -5.51
N ILE A 41 10.89 -17.38 -6.62
CA ILE A 41 11.09 -16.54 -7.80
C ILE A 41 10.15 -15.35 -7.72
N GLN A 42 10.69 -14.15 -7.93
CA GLN A 42 9.87 -12.95 -8.00
C GLN A 42 8.87 -13.07 -9.17
N PRO A 43 7.56 -12.93 -8.91
CA PRO A 43 6.58 -13.01 -9.98
C PRO A 43 6.71 -11.83 -10.96
N PRO A 44 6.23 -11.98 -12.21
CA PRO A 44 6.15 -10.88 -13.17
C PRO A 44 5.34 -9.71 -12.61
N VAL A 45 5.65 -8.48 -13.07
CA VAL A 45 4.99 -7.26 -12.59
C VAL A 45 3.47 -7.32 -12.83
N GLU A 46 3.05 -7.87 -13.95
CA GLU A 46 1.62 -8.04 -14.28
C GLU A 46 0.89 -8.93 -13.27
N PHE A 47 1.55 -9.99 -12.81
CA PHE A 47 0.99 -10.85 -11.77
C PHE A 47 0.91 -10.12 -10.42
N TRP A 48 1.95 -9.36 -10.08
CA TRP A 48 1.97 -8.53 -8.88
C TRP A 48 0.82 -7.52 -8.89
N LEU A 49 0.61 -6.79 -10.00
CA LEU A 49 -0.51 -5.86 -10.17
C LEU A 49 -1.86 -6.57 -10.06
N LYS A 50 -2.00 -7.75 -10.68
CA LYS A 50 -3.21 -8.56 -10.60
C LYS A 50 -3.56 -8.98 -9.17
N CYS A 51 -2.56 -9.24 -8.33
CA CYS A 51 -2.79 -9.52 -6.92
C CYS A 51 -3.41 -8.32 -6.19
N PHE A 52 -2.96 -7.09 -6.47
CA PHE A 52 -3.59 -5.88 -5.91
C PHE A 52 -5.02 -5.73 -6.41
N MET A 53 -5.27 -5.89 -7.70
CA MET A 53 -6.61 -5.76 -8.29
C MET A 53 -7.61 -6.75 -7.68
N ASN A 54 -7.17 -7.94 -7.29
CA ASN A 54 -8.02 -9.01 -6.74
C ASN A 54 -8.07 -9.02 -5.21
N ALA A 55 -7.17 -8.30 -4.53
CA ALA A 55 -7.17 -8.25 -3.07
C ALA A 55 -8.44 -7.58 -2.53
N GLN A 56 -8.99 -8.15 -1.45
CA GLN A 56 -10.07 -7.54 -0.68
C GLN A 56 -9.54 -6.59 0.40
N PHE A 57 -8.36 -6.89 0.93
CA PHE A 57 -7.68 -6.07 1.92
C PHE A 57 -6.16 -6.17 1.73
N ILE A 58 -5.43 -5.08 1.93
CA ILE A 58 -3.98 -5.05 1.74
C ILE A 58 -3.29 -4.58 3.02
N ILE A 59 -2.26 -5.32 3.44
CA ILE A 59 -1.34 -4.91 4.50
C ILE A 59 0.04 -4.75 3.88
N THR A 60 0.64 -3.58 4.02
CA THR A 60 1.93 -3.30 3.39
C THR A 60 2.79 -2.36 4.23
N ASP A 61 4.12 -2.43 4.03
CA ASP A 61 5.12 -1.47 4.51
C ASP A 61 5.88 -0.82 3.33
N SER A 62 5.34 -0.98 2.11
CA SER A 62 5.90 -0.44 0.86
C SER A 62 5.16 0.80 0.41
N PHE A 63 5.90 1.88 0.10
CA PHE A 63 5.33 3.09 -0.50
C PHE A 63 4.61 2.81 -1.82
N HIS A 64 5.22 2.03 -2.72
CA HIS A 64 4.58 1.69 -4.00
C HIS A 64 3.29 0.90 -3.82
N ALA A 65 3.28 -0.06 -2.88
CA ALA A 65 2.09 -0.82 -2.60
C ALA A 65 0.97 0.05 -1.99
N CYS A 66 1.31 1.06 -1.17
CA CYS A 66 0.36 2.07 -0.70
C CYS A 66 -0.26 2.84 -1.89
N VAL A 67 0.57 3.33 -2.82
CA VAL A 67 0.09 4.02 -4.04
C VAL A 67 -0.84 3.13 -4.85
N PHE A 68 -0.47 1.87 -5.11
CA PHE A 68 -1.34 0.96 -5.87
C PHE A 68 -2.62 0.59 -5.13
N SER A 69 -2.60 0.54 -3.79
CA SER A 69 -3.82 0.33 -3.01
C SER A 69 -4.83 1.47 -3.24
N ILE A 70 -4.36 2.71 -3.26
CA ILE A 70 -5.18 3.89 -3.56
C ILE A 70 -5.69 3.82 -5.02
N LEU A 71 -4.80 3.58 -5.99
CA LEU A 71 -5.15 3.57 -7.41
C LEU A 71 -6.14 2.46 -7.79
N PHE A 72 -6.11 1.33 -7.09
CA PHE A 72 -7.02 0.19 -7.33
C PHE A 72 -8.22 0.17 -6.36
N HIS A 73 -8.46 1.25 -5.62
CA HIS A 73 -9.58 1.39 -4.69
C HIS A 73 -9.66 0.24 -3.68
N LYS A 74 -8.54 -0.05 -3.01
CA LYS A 74 -8.47 -1.16 -2.06
C LYS A 74 -8.57 -0.68 -0.61
N GLU A 75 -9.28 -1.44 0.20
CA GLU A 75 -9.14 -1.31 1.65
C GLU A 75 -7.74 -1.77 2.05
N PHE A 76 -7.05 -0.96 2.85
CA PHE A 76 -5.66 -1.24 3.18
C PHE A 76 -5.22 -0.61 4.49
N VAL A 77 -4.09 -1.08 4.99
CA VAL A 77 -3.29 -0.42 6.03
C VAL A 77 -1.82 -0.46 5.65
N VAL A 78 -1.09 0.56 6.08
CA VAL A 78 0.34 0.69 5.87
C VAL A 78 1.05 0.65 7.21
N VAL A 79 1.99 -0.27 7.38
CA VAL A 79 2.87 -0.28 8.55
C VAL A 79 4.04 0.66 8.27
N GLY A 80 4.18 1.67 9.11
CA GLY A 80 5.26 2.65 8.98
C GLY A 80 6.63 1.99 9.12
N ASN A 81 7.55 2.30 8.20
CA ASN A 81 8.91 1.83 8.25
C ASN A 81 9.86 3.03 8.16
N GLN A 82 10.51 3.36 9.28
CA GLN A 82 11.41 4.51 9.36
C GLN A 82 12.58 4.43 8.38
N LYS A 83 13.03 3.22 8.06
CA LYS A 83 14.15 2.98 7.15
C LYS A 83 13.76 3.08 5.66
N ARG A 84 12.45 3.04 5.33
CA ARG A 84 11.95 2.94 3.95
C ARG A 84 10.97 4.04 3.54
N GLY A 85 11.22 5.26 3.98
CA GLY A 85 10.48 6.44 3.49
C GLY A 85 9.14 6.68 4.17
N LEU A 86 9.10 6.56 5.49
CA LEU A 86 7.94 6.86 6.31
C LEU A 86 7.37 8.27 6.04
N SER A 87 8.22 9.29 5.82
CA SER A 87 7.77 10.66 5.52
C SER A 87 6.91 10.71 4.27
N ARG A 88 7.35 10.05 3.18
CA ARG A 88 6.58 9.98 1.92
C ARG A 88 5.22 9.28 2.08
N MET A 89 5.18 8.24 2.92
CA MET A 89 3.91 7.55 3.23
C MET A 89 2.96 8.47 4.01
N LYS A 90 3.48 9.19 5.01
CA LYS A 90 2.71 10.15 5.80
C LYS A 90 2.14 11.26 4.91
N GLU A 91 2.98 11.88 4.07
CA GLU A 91 2.57 12.93 3.14
C GLU A 91 1.50 12.43 2.16
N LEU A 92 1.72 11.23 1.57
CA LEU A 92 0.74 10.63 0.66
C LEU A 92 -0.61 10.41 1.35
N LEU A 93 -0.62 9.78 2.52
CA LEU A 93 -1.85 9.48 3.24
C LEU A 93 -2.55 10.75 3.71
N GLN A 94 -1.80 11.76 4.14
CA GLN A 94 -2.32 13.07 4.51
C GLN A 94 -2.97 13.78 3.30
N ASP A 95 -2.32 13.75 2.14
CA ASP A 95 -2.83 14.32 0.89
C ASP A 95 -4.20 13.73 0.51
N PHE A 96 -4.42 12.46 0.80
CA PHE A 96 -5.68 11.76 0.52
C PHE A 96 -6.63 11.63 1.73
N ARG A 97 -6.29 12.24 2.87
CA ARG A 97 -7.07 12.18 4.13
C ARG A 97 -7.27 10.75 4.64
N MET A 98 -6.20 10.00 4.62
CA MET A 98 -6.14 8.57 5.00
C MET A 98 -5.12 8.30 6.11
N GLU A 99 -4.88 9.27 7.00
CA GLU A 99 -3.87 9.15 8.06
C GLU A 99 -4.17 7.98 9.01
N ASP A 100 -5.45 7.62 9.17
CA ASP A 100 -5.93 6.47 9.94
C ASP A 100 -5.45 5.12 9.36
N ARG A 101 -4.97 5.10 8.13
CA ARG A 101 -4.41 3.89 7.49
C ARG A 101 -2.96 3.63 7.83
N LEU A 102 -2.29 4.57 8.48
CA LEU A 102 -0.90 4.41 8.88
C LEU A 102 -0.81 3.83 10.29
N ILE A 103 -0.22 2.66 10.40
CA ILE A 103 0.13 2.02 11.67
C ILE A 103 1.55 2.38 12.01
N ASP A 104 1.79 2.98 13.17
CA ASP A 104 3.16 3.15 13.68
C ASP A 104 3.71 1.77 14.06
N GLU A 105 4.95 1.48 13.65
CA GLU A 105 5.60 0.20 13.92
C GLU A 105 5.64 -0.12 15.42
N ALA A 106 5.73 0.89 16.28
CA ALA A 106 5.70 0.73 17.73
C ALA A 106 4.31 0.35 18.30
N ASN A 107 3.24 0.55 17.53
CA ASN A 107 1.86 0.36 17.99
C ASN A 107 1.13 -0.75 17.22
N ILE A 108 1.83 -1.61 16.51
CA ILE A 108 1.22 -2.70 15.72
C ILE A 108 0.36 -3.60 16.59
N SER A 109 0.82 -3.91 17.81
CA SER A 109 0.12 -4.82 18.73
C SER A 109 -1.24 -4.31 19.16
N ASP A 110 -1.36 -2.99 19.34
CA ASP A 110 -2.57 -2.33 19.86
C ASP A 110 -3.54 -1.89 18.75
N PHE A 111 -3.10 -1.97 17.50
CA PHE A 111 -3.91 -1.51 16.37
C PHE A 111 -5.12 -2.42 16.13
N ASP A 112 -6.30 -1.84 16.20
CA ASP A 112 -7.56 -2.54 15.92
C ASP A 112 -8.08 -2.20 14.51
N ILE A 113 -8.00 -3.18 13.61
CA ILE A 113 -8.51 -3.07 12.25
C ILE A 113 -10.03 -2.87 12.19
N SER A 114 -10.77 -3.30 13.21
CA SER A 114 -12.23 -3.14 13.22
C SER A 114 -12.66 -1.69 13.45
N SER A 115 -11.79 -0.85 13.98
CA SER A 115 -12.04 0.57 14.17
C SER A 115 -11.98 1.39 12.87
N LEU A 116 -11.44 0.83 11.79
CA LEU A 116 -11.32 1.53 10.52
C LEU A 116 -12.66 1.67 9.80
N HIS A 117 -12.99 2.87 9.38
CA HIS A 117 -14.09 3.14 8.47
C HIS A 117 -13.72 2.73 7.04
N LEU A 118 -14.72 2.47 6.21
CA LEU A 118 -14.48 2.27 4.78
C LEU A 118 -13.92 3.54 4.14
N ILE A 119 -13.01 3.36 3.19
CA ILE A 119 -12.42 4.49 2.46
C ILE A 119 -13.46 5.10 1.53
N ASP A 120 -13.68 6.41 1.62
CA ASP A 120 -14.50 7.14 0.66
C ASP A 120 -13.70 7.41 -0.63
N TYR A 121 -13.76 6.48 -1.54
CA TYR A 121 -13.08 6.59 -2.83
C TYR A 121 -13.64 7.68 -3.74
N THR A 122 -14.84 8.18 -3.50
CA THR A 122 -15.38 9.35 -4.22
C THR A 122 -14.54 10.60 -3.90
N LEU A 123 -14.21 10.79 -2.63
CA LEU A 123 -13.34 11.88 -2.18
C LEU A 123 -11.92 11.70 -2.71
N VAL A 124 -11.39 10.48 -2.62
CA VAL A 124 -10.04 10.14 -3.10
C VAL A 124 -9.88 10.44 -4.59
N ASP A 125 -10.83 10.03 -5.41
CA ASP A 125 -10.82 10.27 -6.86
C ASP A 125 -10.88 11.76 -7.20
N LYS A 126 -11.64 12.53 -6.43
CA LYS A 126 -11.67 14.00 -6.58
C LYS A 126 -10.29 14.60 -6.34
N ILE A 127 -9.64 14.25 -5.24
CA ILE A 127 -8.29 14.72 -4.90
C ILE A 127 -7.29 14.27 -5.98
N LEU A 128 -7.34 13.01 -6.39
CA LEU A 128 -6.45 12.45 -7.41
C LEU A 128 -6.59 13.19 -8.75
N ASN A 129 -7.81 13.48 -9.18
CA ASN A 129 -8.06 14.19 -10.44
C ASN A 129 -7.60 15.65 -10.36
N GLU A 130 -7.75 16.32 -9.22
CA GLU A 130 -7.22 17.67 -9.01
C GLU A 130 -5.69 17.68 -9.10
N ARG A 131 -5.01 16.74 -8.45
CA ARG A 131 -3.54 16.59 -8.48
C ARG A 131 -3.02 16.26 -9.88
N ARG A 132 -3.69 15.35 -10.61
CA ARG A 132 -3.35 15.01 -12.00
C ARG A 132 -3.47 16.25 -12.91
N ARG A 133 -4.55 16.99 -12.82
CA ARG A 133 -4.75 18.21 -13.62
C ARG A 133 -3.67 19.24 -13.33
N TYR A 134 -3.33 19.48 -12.07
CA TYR A 134 -2.26 20.39 -11.69
C TYR A 134 -0.92 19.96 -12.31
N SER A 135 -0.54 18.69 -12.16
CA SER A 135 0.73 18.15 -12.66
C SER A 135 0.81 18.21 -14.20
N LEU A 136 -0.27 17.86 -14.88
CA LEU A 136 -0.34 17.95 -16.35
C LEU A 136 -0.24 19.38 -16.85
N ASN A 137 -0.93 20.32 -16.23
CA ASN A 137 -0.84 21.74 -16.60
C ASN A 137 0.57 22.28 -16.39
N TRP A 138 1.19 21.95 -15.27
CA TRP A 138 2.58 22.34 -15.02
C TRP A 138 3.53 21.78 -16.08
N LEU A 139 3.40 20.49 -16.42
CA LEU A 139 4.22 19.85 -17.45
C LEU A 139 4.03 20.49 -18.81
N MET A 140 2.78 20.73 -19.23
CA MET A 140 2.46 21.37 -20.52
C MET A 140 3.05 22.78 -20.61
N ASN A 141 2.92 23.59 -19.56
CA ASN A 141 3.50 24.93 -19.53
C ASN A 141 5.03 24.87 -19.62
N SER A 142 5.68 23.98 -18.83
CA SER A 142 7.14 23.83 -18.86
C SER A 142 7.69 23.34 -20.19
N LEU A 143 6.90 22.61 -20.99
CA LEU A 143 7.31 22.17 -22.33
C LEU A 143 7.12 23.29 -23.36
N ASN A 144 6.12 24.15 -23.19
CA ASN A 144 5.85 25.27 -24.10
C ASN A 144 6.86 26.42 -23.89
N ASP A 145 7.25 26.70 -22.65
CA ASP A 145 8.22 27.76 -22.32
C ASP A 145 9.64 27.50 -22.89
N LYS A 146 9.92 26.29 -23.36
CA LYS A 146 11.21 25.95 -24.00
C LYS A 146 11.26 26.22 -25.51
N ASN A 147 10.18 26.73 -26.10
CA ASN A 147 10.07 27.01 -27.54
C ASN A 147 10.17 28.50 -27.86
N GLU A 148 10.52 29.35 -26.91
CA GLU A 148 10.92 30.74 -27.07
C GLU A 148 12.45 30.89 -26.81
#